data_163304941aa4edef50e8a82f1ee56fba
#
_entry.id   163304941aa4edef50e8a82f1ee56fba
#
_cell.length_a   1.000
_cell.length_b   1.000
_cell.length_c   1.000
_cell.angle_alpha   90.00
_cell.angle_beta   90.00
_cell.angle_gamma   90.00
#
_symmetry.space_group_name_H-M   'P 1'
#
loop_
_entity.id
_entity.type
_entity.pdbx_description
1 polymer ?
#
loop_
_entity_poly.entity_id
_entity_poly.type
_entity_poly.pdbx_seq_one_letter_code
_entity_poly.pdbx_strand_id
1 'polypeptide(L)'
;TDADLLQQLVAEIGSQRPRLQKKHPNLKTTEGRPRKYYVSEKSDSAEVAAAENVGVAASVGKEEAKIGEHGLYPLLASYLWAEFEVYSKRIDEKRSSNKRGPNGNRWLYPDLVGMEDLGADWHQEVKDCVNQYSDKRTKLWSFEVKLLINRSNVRECFFQSVSNSSWSNFGYLVAAEIEGQDTLK
;
A
#
# COMPACT_ATOMS: atom_id res chain seq x y z
N THR A 1 -31.74 -10.67 -28.41
CA THR A 1 -30.88 -11.86 -28.18
C THR A 1 -30.67 -12.05 -26.69
N ASP A 2 -30.36 -13.26 -26.22
CA ASP A 2 -30.09 -13.54 -24.79
C ASP A 2 -28.99 -12.65 -24.21
N ALA A 3 -28.04 -12.25 -25.05
CA ALA A 3 -26.97 -11.33 -24.68
C ALA A 3 -27.49 -9.92 -24.34
N ASP A 4 -28.46 -9.42 -25.09
CA ASP A 4 -29.07 -8.10 -24.86
C ASP A 4 -29.87 -8.06 -23.57
N LEU A 5 -30.60 -9.15 -23.27
CA LEU A 5 -31.35 -9.34 -22.03
C LEU A 5 -30.41 -9.37 -20.82
N LEU A 6 -29.28 -10.07 -20.94
CA LEU A 6 -28.30 -10.18 -19.90
C LEU A 6 -27.61 -8.81 -19.62
N GLN A 7 -27.34 -8.06 -20.66
CA GLN A 7 -26.77 -6.70 -20.55
C GLN A 7 -27.74 -5.71 -19.91
N GLN A 8 -29.04 -5.78 -20.28
CA GLN A 8 -30.09 -4.98 -19.64
C GLN A 8 -30.24 -5.32 -18.16
N LEU A 9 -30.27 -6.61 -17.82
CA LEU A 9 -30.36 -7.06 -16.43
C LEU A 9 -29.18 -6.57 -15.57
N VAL A 10 -27.97 -6.66 -16.10
CA VAL A 10 -26.75 -6.17 -15.42
C VAL A 10 -26.80 -4.66 -15.21
N ALA A 11 -27.27 -3.92 -16.21
CA ALA A 11 -27.44 -2.46 -16.12
C ALA A 11 -28.49 -2.08 -15.07
N GLU A 12 -29.61 -2.80 -15.02
CA GLU A 12 -30.68 -2.57 -14.06
C GLU A 12 -30.25 -2.88 -12.62
N ILE A 13 -29.59 -4.01 -12.40
CA ILE A 13 -28.99 -4.34 -11.08
C ILE A 13 -27.99 -3.27 -10.66
N GLY A 14 -27.16 -2.79 -11.59
CA GLY A 14 -26.18 -1.72 -11.34
C GLY A 14 -26.84 -0.42 -10.92
N SER A 15 -27.94 -0.03 -11.56
CA SER A 15 -28.69 1.19 -11.27
C SER A 15 -29.42 1.13 -9.91
N GLN A 16 -29.92 -0.04 -9.51
CA GLN A 16 -30.63 -0.23 -8.25
C GLN A 16 -29.71 -0.47 -7.05
N ARG A 17 -28.42 -0.67 -7.30
CA ARG A 17 -27.43 -0.97 -6.26
C ARG A 17 -27.47 -0.04 -5.04
N PRO A 18 -27.50 1.30 -5.16
CA PRO A 18 -27.52 2.17 -3.99
C PRO A 18 -28.77 1.97 -3.14
N ARG A 19 -29.89 1.68 -3.80
CA ARG A 19 -31.19 1.43 -3.15
C ARG A 19 -31.19 0.09 -2.40
N LEU A 20 -30.61 -0.92 -3.02
CA LEU A 20 -30.46 -2.26 -2.42
C LEU A 20 -29.50 -2.24 -1.23
N GLN A 21 -28.37 -1.55 -1.33
CA GLN A 21 -27.41 -1.43 -0.24
C GLN A 21 -27.96 -0.61 0.94
N LYS A 22 -28.80 0.40 0.67
CA LYS A 22 -29.49 1.15 1.73
C LYS A 22 -30.52 0.28 2.46
N LYS A 23 -31.19 -0.62 1.75
CA LYS A 23 -32.19 -1.54 2.32
C LYS A 23 -31.56 -2.75 3.00
N HIS A 24 -30.40 -3.18 2.49
CA HIS A 24 -29.63 -4.34 2.96
C HIS A 24 -28.17 -3.93 3.18
N PRO A 25 -27.82 -3.38 4.36
CA PRO A 25 -26.46 -2.88 4.64
C PRO A 25 -25.39 -3.96 4.57
N ASN A 26 -25.76 -5.23 4.73
CA ASN A 26 -24.89 -6.39 4.63
C ASN A 26 -24.63 -6.86 3.18
N LEU A 27 -25.27 -6.23 2.18
CA LEU A 27 -25.03 -6.50 0.76
C LEU A 27 -23.82 -5.70 0.28
N LYS A 28 -22.75 -6.39 -0.05
CA LYS A 28 -21.49 -5.83 -0.51
C LYS A 28 -21.20 -6.18 -1.97
N THR A 29 -20.28 -5.43 -2.56
CA THR A 29 -19.85 -5.65 -3.95
C THR A 29 -18.34 -5.67 -4.02
N THR A 30 -17.78 -6.52 -4.90
CA THR A 30 -16.36 -6.48 -5.24
C THR A 30 -16.06 -5.25 -6.12
N GLU A 31 -14.87 -4.67 -5.99
CA GLU A 31 -14.43 -3.56 -6.82
C GLU A 31 -14.01 -3.99 -8.25
N GLY A 32 -13.70 -5.28 -8.44
CA GLY A 32 -13.29 -5.85 -9.72
C GLY A 32 -14.41 -5.91 -10.78
N ARG A 33 -14.04 -6.08 -12.05
CA ARG A 33 -14.97 -6.35 -13.14
C ARG A 33 -14.79 -7.79 -13.63
N PRO A 34 -15.88 -8.59 -13.75
CA PRO A 34 -17.28 -8.27 -13.44
C PRO A 34 -17.49 -8.14 -11.91
N ARG A 35 -18.29 -7.16 -11.49
CA ARG A 35 -18.64 -6.96 -10.09
C ARG A 35 -19.47 -8.14 -9.58
N LYS A 36 -19.05 -8.70 -8.45
CA LYS A 36 -19.79 -9.75 -7.74
C LYS A 36 -20.50 -9.15 -6.54
N TYR A 37 -21.68 -9.63 -6.23
CA TYR A 37 -22.45 -9.28 -5.05
C TYR A 37 -22.31 -10.40 -4.03
N TYR A 38 -22.11 -10.05 -2.77
CA TYR A 38 -22.04 -11.01 -1.68
C TYR A 38 -22.66 -10.41 -0.41
N VAL A 39 -23.03 -11.27 0.52
CA VAL A 39 -23.59 -10.86 1.82
C VAL A 39 -22.54 -11.12 2.88
N SER A 40 -22.25 -10.09 3.69
CA SER A 40 -21.32 -10.20 4.81
C SER A 40 -21.84 -9.40 5.99
N GLU A 41 -21.83 -10.01 7.16
CA GLU A 41 -22.18 -9.36 8.42
C GLU A 41 -21.00 -8.59 9.03
N LYS A 42 -19.78 -8.79 8.49
CA LYS A 42 -18.59 -8.08 8.94
C LYS A 42 -18.57 -6.66 8.39
N SER A 43 -18.11 -5.71 9.18
CA SER A 43 -17.86 -4.34 8.69
C SER A 43 -16.76 -4.35 7.61
N ASP A 44 -16.77 -3.37 6.71
CA ASP A 44 -15.76 -3.25 5.65
C ASP A 44 -14.35 -3.20 6.22
N SER A 45 -14.17 -2.49 7.35
CA SER A 45 -12.90 -2.45 8.08
C SER A 45 -12.49 -3.80 8.67
N ALA A 46 -13.43 -4.63 9.09
CA ALA A 46 -13.15 -5.97 9.61
C ALA A 46 -12.84 -6.97 8.49
N GLU A 47 -13.40 -6.79 7.30
CA GLU A 47 -13.08 -7.61 6.12
C GLU A 47 -11.69 -7.28 5.57
N VAL A 48 -11.34 -5.99 5.49
CA VAL A 48 -10.00 -5.55 5.12
C VAL A 48 -8.99 -6.06 6.14
N ALA A 49 -9.25 -5.90 7.44
CA ALA A 49 -8.38 -6.44 8.48
C ALA A 49 -8.27 -7.97 8.44
N ALA A 50 -9.34 -8.69 8.09
CA ALA A 50 -9.32 -10.14 7.93
C ALA A 50 -8.53 -10.56 6.70
N ALA A 51 -8.66 -9.85 5.57
CA ALA A 51 -7.88 -10.09 4.36
C ALA A 51 -6.39 -9.82 4.57
N GLU A 52 -6.05 -8.76 5.30
CA GLU A 52 -4.67 -8.43 5.69
C GLU A 52 -4.09 -9.44 6.71
N ASN A 53 -4.93 -10.01 7.59
CA ASN A 53 -4.50 -10.96 8.63
C ASN A 53 -4.48 -12.43 8.16
N VAL A 54 -5.14 -12.80 7.06
CA VAL A 54 -5.11 -14.16 6.50
C VAL A 54 -3.69 -14.58 6.05
N GLY A 55 -2.78 -13.61 5.89
CA GLY A 55 -1.36 -13.88 5.67
C GLY A 55 -0.57 -14.42 6.89
N VAL A 56 -1.18 -14.51 8.09
CA VAL A 56 -0.43 -14.84 9.33
C VAL A 56 -0.87 -16.16 9.99
N ALA A 57 -1.99 -16.75 9.64
CA ALA A 57 -2.55 -17.87 10.42
C ALA A 57 -3.15 -19.02 9.62
N ALA A 58 -2.47 -19.50 8.58
CA ALA A 58 -2.77 -20.83 8.02
C ALA A 58 -1.63 -21.35 7.17
N SER A 59 -0.64 -22.01 7.74
CA SER A 59 0.11 -23.06 7.02
C SER A 59 0.85 -24.00 7.97
N VAL A 60 0.20 -25.08 8.35
CA VAL A 60 0.88 -26.36 8.52
C VAL A 60 0.42 -27.22 7.34
N GLY A 61 1.21 -27.21 6.28
CA GLY A 61 0.95 -27.99 5.06
C GLY A 61 1.72 -27.40 3.89
N LYS A 62 2.72 -28.08 3.41
CA LYS A 62 3.59 -27.77 2.27
C LYS A 62 2.85 -27.13 1.10
N GLU A 63 2.90 -25.81 1.02
CA GLU A 63 2.78 -24.97 -0.17
C GLU A 63 3.57 -23.71 0.13
N GLU A 64 4.28 -23.18 -0.85
CA GLU A 64 5.08 -21.95 -0.72
C GLU A 64 4.25 -20.89 -0.02
N ALA A 65 4.64 -20.51 1.19
CA ALA A 65 3.93 -19.52 1.99
C ALA A 65 3.91 -18.21 1.19
N LYS A 66 2.75 -17.83 0.65
CA LYS A 66 2.57 -16.52 0.00
C LYS A 66 2.88 -15.46 1.05
N ILE A 67 4.02 -14.81 0.89
CA ILE A 67 4.45 -13.71 1.74
C ILE A 67 3.44 -12.58 1.54
N GLY A 68 2.75 -12.17 2.61
CA GLY A 68 1.88 -10.99 2.57
C GLY A 68 2.70 -9.70 2.41
N GLU A 69 2.06 -8.57 2.10
CA GLU A 69 2.72 -7.27 1.91
C GLU A 69 3.65 -6.91 3.08
N HIS A 70 3.21 -7.14 4.30
CA HIS A 70 4.02 -6.92 5.51
C HIS A 70 5.28 -7.82 5.58
N GLY A 71 5.29 -8.96 4.93
CA GLY A 71 6.46 -9.84 4.83
C GLY A 71 7.54 -9.30 3.91
N LEU A 72 7.21 -8.37 3.01
CA LEU A 72 8.17 -7.68 2.14
C LEU A 72 8.98 -6.63 2.88
N TYR A 73 8.45 -6.04 3.94
CA TYR A 73 9.12 -4.93 4.65
C TYR A 73 10.51 -5.31 5.22
N PRO A 74 10.69 -6.44 5.92
CA PRO A 74 12.01 -6.86 6.39
C PRO A 74 12.97 -7.16 5.24
N LEU A 75 12.48 -7.74 4.14
CA LEU A 75 13.30 -8.04 2.97
C LEU A 75 13.80 -6.75 2.31
N LEU A 76 12.89 -5.79 2.11
CA LEU A 76 13.25 -4.48 1.58
C LEU A 76 14.22 -3.75 2.52
N ALA A 77 13.98 -3.78 3.83
CA ALA A 77 14.87 -3.16 4.80
C ALA A 77 16.29 -3.73 4.75
N SER A 78 16.41 -5.06 4.65
CA SER A 78 17.70 -5.74 4.52
C SER A 78 18.42 -5.38 3.22
N TYR A 79 17.68 -5.31 2.12
CA TYR A 79 18.22 -4.90 0.83
C TYR A 79 18.71 -3.45 0.85
N LEU A 80 17.90 -2.52 1.37
CA LEU A 80 18.25 -1.11 1.45
C LEU A 80 19.51 -0.88 2.30
N TRP A 81 19.65 -1.64 3.38
CA TRP A 81 20.86 -1.57 4.19
C TRP A 81 22.09 -2.15 3.46
N ALA A 82 21.96 -3.32 2.83
CA ALA A 82 23.07 -4.00 2.17
C ALA A 82 23.61 -3.24 0.94
N GLU A 83 22.72 -2.64 0.15
CA GLU A 83 23.09 -2.03 -1.14
C GLU A 83 23.30 -0.51 -1.04
N PHE A 84 22.65 0.17 -0.10
CA PHE A 84 22.63 1.64 -0.06
C PHE A 84 22.98 2.20 1.32
N GLU A 85 23.23 1.37 2.32
CA GLU A 85 23.44 1.77 3.71
C GLU A 85 22.30 2.64 4.27
N VAL A 86 21.09 2.48 3.70
CA VAL A 86 19.89 3.19 4.11
C VAL A 86 19.25 2.47 5.29
N TYR A 87 19.26 3.12 6.44
CA TYR A 87 18.51 2.65 7.60
C TYR A 87 17.01 2.87 7.37
N SER A 88 16.23 1.81 7.39
CA SER A 88 14.80 1.91 7.14
C SER A 88 13.95 1.41 8.29
N LYS A 89 12.75 1.99 8.44
CA LYS A 89 11.80 1.64 9.48
C LYS A 89 10.37 1.70 8.95
N ARG A 90 9.58 0.70 9.33
CA ARG A 90 8.15 0.68 9.06
C ARG A 90 7.43 1.78 9.85
N ILE A 91 6.46 2.42 9.19
CA ILE A 91 5.53 3.35 9.85
C ILE A 91 4.35 2.54 10.42
N ASP A 92 4.03 2.77 11.68
CA ASP A 92 2.86 2.21 12.34
C ASP A 92 1.69 3.20 12.26
N GLU A 93 0.87 3.05 11.24
CA GLU A 93 -0.30 3.90 10.99
C GLU A 93 -1.31 3.89 12.14
N LYS A 94 -1.35 2.79 12.91
CA LYS A 94 -2.27 2.65 14.05
C LYS A 94 -1.99 3.64 15.18
N ARG A 95 -0.77 4.16 15.23
CA ARG A 95 -0.34 5.18 16.21
C ARG A 95 -0.74 6.60 15.83
N SER A 96 -1.22 6.81 14.60
CA SER A 96 -1.69 8.13 14.17
C SER A 96 -2.98 8.51 14.89
N SER A 97 -3.07 9.76 15.31
CA SER A 97 -4.29 10.35 15.86
C SER A 97 -5.32 10.72 14.78
N ASN A 98 -4.93 10.72 13.51
CA ASN A 98 -5.82 11.05 12.39
C ASN A 98 -6.66 9.84 11.99
N LYS A 99 -7.84 9.71 12.61
CA LYS A 99 -8.80 8.61 12.37
C LYS A 99 -10.00 9.05 11.51
N ARG A 100 -9.90 10.14 10.78
CA ARG A 100 -11.04 10.69 10.03
C ARG A 100 -11.29 9.88 8.75
N GLY A 101 -12.38 9.11 8.78
CA GLY A 101 -12.92 8.37 7.64
C GLY A 101 -12.28 7.01 7.36
N PRO A 102 -12.95 6.16 6.57
CA PRO A 102 -12.40 4.90 6.10
C PRO A 102 -11.15 5.18 5.22
N ASN A 103 -10.03 4.58 5.54
CA ASN A 103 -8.73 4.79 4.89
C ASN A 103 -8.11 6.20 5.07
N GLY A 104 -8.48 6.96 6.11
CA GLY A 104 -8.02 8.33 6.35
C GLY A 104 -6.51 8.49 6.43
N ASN A 105 -5.77 7.44 6.76
CA ASN A 105 -4.30 7.44 6.86
C ASN A 105 -3.58 6.91 5.61
N ARG A 106 -4.30 6.28 4.69
CA ARG A 106 -3.71 5.62 3.51
C ARG A 106 -2.90 6.57 2.61
N TRP A 107 -3.28 7.84 2.58
CA TRP A 107 -2.67 8.88 1.74
C TRP A 107 -1.73 9.80 2.51
N LEU A 108 -1.43 9.50 3.77
CA LEU A 108 -0.66 10.38 4.64
C LEU A 108 0.71 9.82 5.01
N TYR A 109 0.85 8.49 5.01
CA TYR A 109 2.06 7.84 5.49
C TYR A 109 2.50 6.74 4.52
N PRO A 110 3.80 6.69 4.19
CA PRO A 110 4.38 5.56 3.45
C PRO A 110 4.47 4.33 4.35
N ASP A 111 4.64 3.17 3.74
CA ASP A 111 4.82 1.90 4.47
C ASP A 111 6.15 1.87 5.22
N LEU A 112 7.24 2.33 4.57
CA LEU A 112 8.56 2.46 5.18
C LEU A 112 9.14 3.85 4.93
N VAL A 113 9.96 4.27 5.88
CA VAL A 113 10.83 5.45 5.76
C VAL A 113 12.27 4.99 5.85
N GLY A 114 13.10 5.47 4.93
CA GLY A 114 14.54 5.28 4.93
C GLY A 114 15.28 6.56 5.30
N MET A 115 16.44 6.40 5.94
CA MET A 115 17.36 7.49 6.24
C MET A 115 18.76 7.09 5.78
N GLU A 116 19.33 7.92 4.92
CA GLU A 116 20.72 7.84 4.47
C GLU A 116 21.54 8.90 5.17
N ASP A 117 22.62 8.51 5.85
CA ASP A 117 23.56 9.46 6.47
C ASP A 117 24.64 9.84 5.47
N LEU A 118 24.54 11.03 4.89
CA LEU A 118 25.50 11.55 3.94
C LEU A 118 26.86 11.91 4.56
N GLY A 119 26.93 11.97 5.86
CA GLY A 119 28.14 12.34 6.60
C GLY A 119 28.83 11.16 7.28
N ALA A 120 28.43 9.92 6.99
CA ALA A 120 28.98 8.76 7.67
C ALA A 120 30.52 8.70 7.59
N ASP A 121 31.06 8.91 6.38
CA ASP A 121 32.49 8.83 6.09
C ASP A 121 33.28 10.15 6.28
N TRP A 122 32.62 11.22 6.73
CA TRP A 122 33.29 12.50 6.90
C TRP A 122 34.20 12.52 8.14
N HIS A 123 35.33 13.22 8.01
CA HIS A 123 36.15 13.51 9.16
C HIS A 123 35.40 14.29 10.23
N GLN A 124 35.80 14.12 11.49
CA GLN A 124 35.08 14.70 12.62
C GLN A 124 35.00 16.23 12.54
N GLU A 125 36.07 16.88 12.09
CA GLU A 125 36.15 18.33 11.92
C GLU A 125 35.11 18.86 10.90
N VAL A 126 34.87 18.09 9.83
CA VAL A 126 33.85 18.43 8.83
C VAL A 126 32.46 18.25 9.43
N LYS A 127 32.23 17.15 10.18
CA LYS A 127 30.96 16.90 10.89
C LYS A 127 30.66 18.04 11.87
N ASP A 128 31.63 18.50 12.61
CA ASP A 128 31.50 19.59 13.59
C ASP A 128 31.20 20.93 12.91
N CYS A 129 31.85 21.21 11.79
CA CYS A 129 31.57 22.39 10.97
C CYS A 129 30.15 22.41 10.45
N VAL A 130 29.68 21.28 9.84
CA VAL A 130 28.33 21.16 9.31
C VAL A 130 27.28 21.24 10.42
N ASN A 131 27.55 20.66 11.60
CA ASN A 131 26.65 20.78 12.75
C ASN A 131 26.51 22.24 13.22
N GLN A 132 27.60 23.01 13.20
CA GLN A 132 27.59 24.41 13.62
C GLN A 132 26.72 25.28 12.68
N TYR A 133 26.69 24.95 11.40
CA TYR A 133 25.91 25.68 10.40
C TYR A 133 24.53 25.10 10.16
N SER A 134 24.13 24.08 10.93
CA SER A 134 22.81 23.41 10.84
C SER A 134 22.49 22.84 9.45
N ASP A 135 23.51 22.43 8.71
CA ASP A 135 23.32 21.81 7.41
C ASP A 135 22.72 20.39 7.51
N LYS A 136 21.98 20.00 6.47
CA LYS A 136 21.36 18.67 6.42
C LYS A 136 22.37 17.63 5.94
N ARG A 137 22.60 16.61 6.76
CA ARG A 137 23.47 15.48 6.44
C ARG A 137 22.71 14.20 6.17
N THR A 138 21.39 14.27 6.09
CA THR A 138 20.54 13.11 5.89
C THR A 138 19.65 13.30 4.69
N LYS A 139 19.46 12.23 3.92
CA LYS A 139 18.39 12.12 2.95
C LYS A 139 17.30 11.23 3.50
N LEU A 140 16.06 11.62 3.28
CA LEU A 140 14.87 10.86 3.65
C LEU A 140 14.29 10.20 2.41
N TRP A 141 14.01 8.94 2.55
CA TRP A 141 13.41 8.07 1.53
C TRP A 141 12.05 7.61 2.00
N SER A 142 11.05 7.61 1.13
CA SER A 142 9.74 7.04 1.42
C SER A 142 9.45 5.88 0.47
N PHE A 143 8.87 4.82 0.99
CA PHE A 143 8.57 3.61 0.22
C PHE A 143 7.10 3.25 0.41
N GLU A 144 6.41 3.15 -0.69
CA GLU A 144 5.10 2.52 -0.81
C GLU A 144 5.32 1.11 -1.35
N VAL A 145 4.89 0.08 -0.62
CA VAL A 145 5.18 -1.32 -0.94
C VAL A 145 3.89 -2.02 -1.34
N LYS A 146 3.93 -2.78 -2.42
CA LYS A 146 2.81 -3.57 -2.93
C LYS A 146 3.24 -4.98 -3.25
N LEU A 147 2.37 -5.95 -3.05
CA LEU A 147 2.60 -7.32 -3.51
C LEU A 147 2.55 -7.41 -5.02
N LEU A 148 1.53 -6.81 -5.61
CA LEU A 148 1.27 -6.87 -7.04
C LEU A 148 0.84 -5.51 -7.56
N ILE A 149 1.51 -5.06 -8.60
CA ILE A 149 1.08 -3.91 -9.40
C ILE A 149 0.62 -4.42 -10.76
N ASN A 150 -0.57 -4.00 -11.16
CA ASN A 150 -1.14 -4.30 -12.47
C ASN A 150 -1.85 -3.07 -13.04
N ARG A 151 -2.38 -3.19 -14.26
CA ARG A 151 -3.04 -2.08 -14.95
C ARG A 151 -4.24 -1.49 -14.20
N SER A 152 -4.87 -2.26 -13.30
CA SER A 152 -6.05 -1.80 -12.55
C SER A 152 -5.70 -0.93 -11.34
N ASN A 153 -4.52 -1.14 -10.73
CA ASN A 153 -4.13 -0.46 -9.49
C ASN A 153 -2.90 0.44 -9.63
N VAL A 154 -2.13 0.36 -10.72
CA VAL A 154 -0.86 1.11 -10.90
C VAL A 154 -1.05 2.60 -10.69
N ARG A 155 -2.13 3.17 -11.21
CA ARG A 155 -2.41 4.61 -11.08
C ARG A 155 -2.66 5.02 -9.62
N GLU A 156 -3.42 4.22 -8.90
CA GLU A 156 -3.69 4.46 -7.48
C GLU A 156 -2.41 4.33 -6.65
N CYS A 157 -1.65 3.26 -6.84
CA CYS A 157 -0.37 3.03 -6.16
C CYS A 157 0.63 4.16 -6.43
N PHE A 158 0.70 4.64 -7.68
CA PHE A 158 1.56 5.76 -8.04
C PHE A 158 1.18 7.04 -7.31
N PHE A 159 -0.09 7.43 -7.33
CA PHE A 159 -0.54 8.64 -6.63
C PHE A 159 -0.40 8.52 -5.13
N GLN A 160 -0.59 7.34 -4.55
CA GLN A 160 -0.34 7.09 -3.14
C GLN A 160 1.14 7.31 -2.80
N SER A 161 2.06 6.74 -3.59
CA SER A 161 3.49 6.94 -3.42
C SER A 161 3.88 8.42 -3.53
N VAL A 162 3.35 9.15 -4.51
CA VAL A 162 3.59 10.59 -4.67
C VAL A 162 3.06 11.38 -3.47
N SER A 163 1.85 11.11 -3.01
CA SER A 163 1.26 11.78 -1.85
C SER A 163 2.10 11.54 -0.59
N ASN A 164 2.50 10.30 -0.38
CA ASN A 164 3.24 9.87 0.81
C ASN A 164 4.71 10.32 0.82
N SER A 165 5.24 10.77 -0.33
CA SER A 165 6.63 11.23 -0.48
C SER A 165 6.83 12.74 -0.40
N SER A 166 5.78 13.52 -0.19
CA SER A 166 5.82 14.99 -0.25
C SER A 166 6.83 15.66 0.72
N TRP A 167 7.21 14.97 1.78
CA TRP A 167 8.15 15.41 2.82
C TRP A 167 9.53 14.77 2.71
N SER A 168 9.72 13.77 1.85
CA SER A 168 10.98 13.04 1.65
C SER A 168 11.77 13.59 0.46
N ASN A 169 13.06 13.26 0.38
CA ASN A 169 13.90 13.61 -0.75
C ASN A 169 13.62 12.69 -1.95
N PHE A 170 13.28 11.43 -1.69
CA PHE A 170 12.96 10.42 -2.69
C PHE A 170 11.72 9.63 -2.29
N GLY A 171 10.82 9.40 -3.25
CA GLY A 171 9.66 8.53 -3.11
C GLY A 171 9.78 7.34 -4.06
N TYR A 172 9.56 6.14 -3.54
CA TYR A 172 9.64 4.89 -4.28
C TYR A 172 8.34 4.11 -4.17
N LEU A 173 7.91 3.60 -5.30
CA LEU A 173 6.88 2.56 -5.37
C LEU A 173 7.58 1.23 -5.60
N VAL A 174 7.46 0.31 -4.64
CA VAL A 174 8.12 -1.00 -4.65
C VAL A 174 7.07 -2.08 -4.78
N ALA A 175 7.29 -3.03 -5.68
CA ALA A 175 6.40 -4.17 -5.86
C ALA A 175 7.17 -5.49 -5.88
N ALA A 176 6.59 -6.54 -5.29
CA ALA A 176 7.12 -7.88 -5.44
C ALA A 176 6.91 -8.42 -6.86
N GLU A 177 5.80 -8.04 -7.49
CA GLU A 177 5.45 -8.46 -8.85
C GLU A 177 4.77 -7.30 -9.60
N ILE A 178 5.11 -7.19 -10.90
CA ILE A 178 4.45 -6.26 -11.83
C ILE A 178 3.85 -7.08 -12.96
N GLU A 179 2.53 -7.10 -13.05
CA GLU A 179 1.79 -7.84 -14.06
C GLU A 179 1.56 -7.00 -15.31
N GLY A 180 1.91 -7.57 -16.47
CA GLY A 180 1.68 -6.99 -17.79
C GLY A 180 2.76 -5.99 -18.23
N GLN A 181 3.27 -6.18 -19.45
CA GLN A 181 4.31 -5.31 -20.04
C GLN A 181 3.85 -3.85 -20.25
N ASP A 182 2.55 -3.61 -20.33
CA ASP A 182 1.95 -2.29 -20.56
C ASP A 182 1.62 -1.53 -19.25
N THR A 183 1.85 -2.15 -18.11
CA THR A 183 1.53 -1.54 -16.79
C THR A 183 2.44 -0.34 -16.49
N LEU A 184 3.66 -0.33 -17.02
CA LEU A 184 4.65 0.72 -16.80
C LEU A 184 4.75 1.74 -17.96
N LYS A 185 3.93 1.61 -18.99
CA LYS A 185 3.83 2.56 -20.11
C LYS A 185 2.69 3.56 -19.86
#